data_8e46207878acd2a2cddda8d7ee2faf89
#
_entry.id   8e46207878acd2a2cddda8d7ee2faf89
#
_cell.length_a   1.000
_cell.length_b   1.000
_cell.length_c   1.000
_cell.angle_alpha   90.00
_cell.angle_beta   90.00
_cell.angle_gamma   90.00
#
_symmetry.space_group_name_H-M   'P 1'
#
loop_
_entity.id
_entity.type
_entity.pdbx_description
1 polymer ?
#
loop_
_entity_poly.entity_id
_entity_poly.type
_entity_poly.pdbx_seq_one_letter_code
_entity_poly.pdbx_strand_id
1 'polypeptide(L)'
;MANYILADNQDLTCFAVESLLRSDERNVVYRASDRTGLVQLLKEHESATVVLDYTLFDFADVEQLVIVSERFVLSQWLLVSDTLSPAFLRKVVYATHQFSIIFKDCGLGELREALQTLSHHGRYISQRALEVLVGQLQESEASALLTATEREIVVAIAQGKTTKEIAAERYSSVHTVTTHRKNIFRKLGVNTAHEVVKYALRAGLIDQTEFCI
;
A
#
# COMPACT_ATOMS: atom_id res chain seq x y z
N MET A 1 5.10 -8.53 30.38
CA MET A 1 4.03 -9.37 29.81
C MET A 1 3.45 -8.59 28.65
N ALA A 2 3.56 -9.07 27.44
CA ALA A 2 3.06 -8.38 26.26
C ALA A 2 1.89 -9.16 25.65
N ASN A 3 0.82 -8.45 25.29
CA ASN A 3 -0.36 -9.02 24.66
C ASN A 3 -0.30 -8.84 23.14
N TYR A 4 -0.51 -9.92 22.41
CA TYR A 4 -0.55 -9.93 20.96
C TYR A 4 -1.92 -10.44 20.48
N ILE A 5 -2.47 -9.80 19.46
CA ILE A 5 -3.72 -10.22 18.82
C ILE A 5 -3.41 -10.56 17.37
N LEU A 6 -3.61 -11.81 16.99
CA LEU A 6 -3.46 -12.26 15.61
C LEU A 6 -4.80 -12.11 14.89
N ALA A 7 -4.82 -11.26 13.88
CA ALA A 7 -5.97 -10.96 13.02
C ALA A 7 -5.62 -11.38 11.58
N ASP A 8 -5.46 -12.67 11.37
CA ASP A 8 -5.11 -13.31 10.09
C ASP A 8 -5.94 -14.58 9.94
N ASN A 9 -6.55 -14.80 8.78
CA ASN A 9 -7.37 -15.95 8.48
C ASN A 9 -6.58 -17.09 7.81
N GLN A 10 -5.25 -16.99 7.73
CA GLN A 10 -4.36 -18.05 7.24
C GLN A 10 -3.71 -18.80 8.39
N ASP A 11 -4.06 -20.08 8.57
CA ASP A 11 -3.56 -20.91 9.65
C ASP A 11 -2.03 -21.03 9.67
N LEU A 12 -1.38 -21.10 8.50
CA LEU A 12 0.08 -21.24 8.40
C LEU A 12 0.79 -19.98 8.90
N THR A 13 0.31 -18.79 8.52
CA THR A 13 0.85 -17.51 8.99
C THR A 13 0.62 -17.35 10.49
N CYS A 14 -0.60 -17.64 10.95
CA CYS A 14 -0.93 -17.64 12.37
C CYS A 14 0.00 -18.57 13.17
N PHE A 15 0.22 -19.79 12.70
CA PHE A 15 1.09 -20.75 13.37
C PHE A 15 2.53 -20.25 13.44
N ALA A 16 3.07 -19.72 12.35
CA ALA A 16 4.43 -19.20 12.31
C ALA A 16 4.63 -18.02 13.27
N VAL A 17 3.73 -17.03 13.24
CA VAL A 17 3.78 -15.87 14.13
C VAL A 17 3.60 -16.28 15.59
N GLU A 18 2.61 -17.11 15.88
CA GLU A 18 2.34 -17.61 17.24
C GLU A 18 3.51 -18.39 17.80
N SER A 19 4.16 -19.25 17.00
CA SER A 19 5.34 -20.01 17.41
C SER A 19 6.51 -19.09 17.78
N LEU A 20 6.71 -18.00 17.02
CA LEU A 20 7.74 -17.01 17.34
C LEU A 20 7.41 -16.23 18.62
N LEU A 21 6.16 -15.82 18.79
CA LEU A 21 5.75 -15.05 19.97
C LEU A 21 5.79 -15.88 21.24
N ARG A 22 5.37 -17.16 21.19
CA ARG A 22 5.38 -18.08 22.34
C ARG A 22 6.79 -18.57 22.72
N SER A 23 7.82 -18.23 21.94
CA SER A 23 9.22 -18.51 22.36
C SER A 23 9.62 -17.68 23.60
N ASP A 24 8.92 -16.59 23.90
CA ASP A 24 8.99 -15.85 25.16
C ASP A 24 7.71 -16.14 25.97
N GLU A 25 7.84 -16.86 27.06
CA GLU A 25 6.73 -17.26 27.95
C GLU A 25 5.96 -16.06 28.54
N ARG A 26 6.53 -14.87 28.47
CA ARG A 26 5.88 -13.64 28.95
C ARG A 26 4.82 -13.09 27.97
N ASN A 27 4.77 -13.62 26.74
CA ASN A 27 3.84 -13.19 25.73
C ASN A 27 2.54 -13.97 25.81
N VAL A 28 1.42 -13.26 25.73
CA VAL A 28 0.09 -13.84 25.61
C VAL A 28 -0.45 -13.55 24.21
N VAL A 29 -0.93 -14.58 23.53
CA VAL A 29 -1.40 -14.50 22.15
C VAL A 29 -2.88 -14.84 22.09
N TYR A 30 -3.65 -13.91 21.54
CA TYR A 30 -5.07 -14.03 21.25
C TYR A 30 -5.29 -14.13 19.75
N ARG A 31 -6.43 -14.69 19.32
CA ARG A 31 -6.82 -14.74 17.90
C ARG A 31 -8.15 -14.02 17.69
N ALA A 32 -8.22 -13.19 16.67
CA ALA A 32 -9.45 -12.58 16.20
C ALA A 32 -9.77 -13.12 14.81
N SER A 33 -11.02 -13.59 14.60
CA SER A 33 -11.48 -14.12 13.31
C SER A 33 -12.14 -13.05 12.45
N ASP A 34 -12.60 -11.97 13.06
CA ASP A 34 -13.28 -10.87 12.42
C ASP A 34 -13.02 -9.54 13.16
N ARG A 35 -13.45 -8.44 12.56
CA ARG A 35 -13.30 -7.10 13.12
C ARG A 35 -14.00 -6.92 14.47
N THR A 36 -15.14 -7.57 14.68
CA THR A 36 -15.90 -7.45 15.93
C THR A 36 -15.11 -8.07 17.09
N GLY A 37 -14.60 -9.29 16.88
CA GLY A 37 -13.73 -9.97 17.85
C GLY A 37 -12.43 -9.20 18.10
N LEU A 38 -11.82 -8.64 17.05
CA LEU A 38 -10.64 -7.80 17.20
C LEU A 38 -10.91 -6.57 18.08
N VAL A 39 -12.00 -5.85 17.84
CA VAL A 39 -12.39 -4.67 18.64
C VAL A 39 -12.69 -5.06 20.08
N GLN A 40 -13.27 -6.23 20.31
CA GLN A 40 -13.53 -6.71 21.69
C GLN A 40 -12.22 -7.00 22.42
N LEU A 41 -11.28 -7.71 21.78
CA LEU A 41 -9.97 -8.01 22.37
C LEU A 41 -9.15 -6.72 22.63
N LEU A 42 -9.26 -5.73 21.74
CA LEU A 42 -8.62 -4.43 21.94
C LEU A 42 -9.20 -3.63 23.11
N LYS A 43 -10.48 -3.79 23.44
CA LYS A 43 -11.07 -3.20 24.65
C LYS A 43 -10.56 -3.86 25.94
N GLU A 44 -10.27 -5.15 25.89
CA GLU A 44 -9.76 -5.92 27.03
C GLU A 44 -8.23 -5.73 27.20
N HIS A 45 -7.54 -5.45 26.09
CA HIS A 45 -6.08 -5.35 25.99
C HIS A 45 -5.67 -4.11 25.19
N GLU A 46 -5.93 -2.92 25.70
CA GLU A 46 -5.75 -1.64 24.99
C GLU A 46 -4.34 -1.39 24.45
N SER A 47 -3.30 -1.95 25.10
CA SER A 47 -1.90 -1.82 24.70
C SER A 47 -1.38 -3.03 23.90
N ALA A 48 -2.27 -3.87 23.38
CA ALA A 48 -1.85 -5.04 22.62
C ALA A 48 -1.19 -4.67 21.28
N THR A 49 -0.27 -5.52 20.84
CA THR A 49 0.24 -5.48 19.46
C THR A 49 -0.64 -6.35 18.59
N VAL A 50 -1.28 -5.74 17.58
CA VAL A 50 -2.10 -6.43 16.57
C VAL A 50 -1.21 -6.84 15.40
N VAL A 51 -1.18 -8.13 15.07
CA VAL A 51 -0.58 -8.63 13.83
C VAL A 51 -1.74 -8.91 12.86
N LEU A 52 -1.81 -8.12 11.79
CA LEU A 52 -2.96 -8.10 10.89
C LEU A 52 -2.57 -8.43 9.45
N ASP A 53 -3.24 -9.42 8.84
CA ASP A 53 -3.32 -9.50 7.39
C ASP A 53 -4.48 -8.65 6.86
N TYR A 54 -4.20 -7.44 6.43
CA TYR A 54 -5.21 -6.54 5.93
C TYR A 54 -5.95 -7.08 4.70
N THR A 55 -5.26 -7.84 3.83
CA THR A 55 -5.85 -8.31 2.56
C THR A 55 -6.87 -9.43 2.73
N LEU A 56 -6.77 -10.18 3.80
CA LEU A 56 -7.63 -11.35 4.08
C LEU A 56 -8.54 -11.17 5.31
N PHE A 57 -8.39 -10.07 6.03
CA PHE A 57 -9.18 -9.80 7.21
C PHE A 57 -10.40 -8.92 6.90
N ASP A 58 -11.36 -8.87 7.82
CA ASP A 58 -12.68 -8.24 7.67
C ASP A 58 -12.64 -6.68 7.83
N PHE A 59 -11.82 -6.03 7.00
CA PHE A 59 -11.87 -4.58 6.80
C PHE A 59 -12.35 -4.28 5.38
N ALA A 60 -13.42 -3.48 5.25
CA ALA A 60 -13.96 -3.12 3.94
C ALA A 60 -13.04 -2.14 3.18
N ASP A 61 -12.36 -1.25 3.91
CA ASP A 61 -11.46 -0.24 3.38
C ASP A 61 -10.41 0.19 4.42
N VAL A 62 -9.42 0.95 3.97
CA VAL A 62 -8.34 1.45 4.82
C VAL A 62 -8.82 2.50 5.83
N GLU A 63 -9.90 3.21 5.54
CA GLU A 63 -10.53 4.18 6.44
C GLU A 63 -11.01 3.50 7.71
N GLN A 64 -11.65 2.36 7.59
CA GLN A 64 -12.12 1.58 8.74
C GLN A 64 -10.95 1.10 9.61
N LEU A 65 -9.85 0.67 8.99
CA LEU A 65 -8.64 0.28 9.72
C LEU A 65 -8.06 1.47 10.50
N VAL A 66 -7.95 2.63 9.86
CA VAL A 66 -7.44 3.85 10.50
C VAL A 66 -8.35 4.27 11.66
N ILE A 67 -9.68 4.31 11.47
CA ILE A 67 -10.65 4.65 12.53
C ILE A 67 -10.50 3.71 13.74
N VAL A 68 -10.33 2.40 13.50
CA VAL A 68 -10.14 1.46 14.61
C VAL A 68 -8.80 1.72 15.31
N SER A 69 -7.72 1.97 14.58
CA SER A 69 -6.41 2.26 15.19
C SER A 69 -6.43 3.56 16.01
N GLU A 70 -7.08 4.60 15.52
CA GLU A 70 -7.24 5.89 16.23
C GLU A 70 -8.06 5.77 17.52
N ARG A 71 -8.99 4.83 17.56
CA ARG A 71 -9.77 4.55 18.78
C ARG A 71 -8.94 3.87 19.86
N PHE A 72 -7.93 3.08 19.48
CA PHE A 72 -7.04 2.33 20.37
C PHE A 72 -5.61 2.83 20.26
N VAL A 73 -5.38 4.06 20.71
CA VAL A 73 -4.13 4.79 20.54
C VAL A 73 -2.91 4.15 21.22
N LEU A 74 -3.14 3.28 22.21
CA LEU A 74 -2.08 2.57 22.93
C LEU A 74 -1.66 1.28 22.19
N SER A 75 -2.46 0.80 21.26
CA SER A 75 -2.14 -0.41 20.49
C SER A 75 -1.12 -0.13 19.39
N GLN A 76 -0.32 -1.13 19.07
CA GLN A 76 0.58 -1.13 17.92
C GLN A 76 0.10 -2.13 16.88
N TRP A 77 0.37 -1.86 15.61
CA TRP A 77 -0.11 -2.66 14.51
C TRP A 77 1.02 -3.09 13.60
N LEU A 78 1.16 -4.39 13.41
CA LEU A 78 2.04 -4.98 12.40
C LEU A 78 1.18 -5.50 11.25
N LEU A 79 1.23 -4.81 10.11
CA LEU A 79 0.59 -5.27 8.88
C LEU A 79 1.49 -6.30 8.21
N VAL A 80 0.95 -7.51 7.99
CA VAL A 80 1.66 -8.65 7.38
C VAL A 80 0.80 -9.13 6.22
N SER A 81 1.03 -8.65 5.02
CA SER A 81 0.20 -8.96 3.85
C SER A 81 1.05 -9.34 2.64
N ASP A 82 0.49 -10.09 1.69
CA ASP A 82 1.21 -10.47 0.46
C ASP A 82 1.49 -9.26 -0.42
N THR A 83 0.48 -8.40 -0.58
CA THR A 83 0.56 -7.18 -1.38
C THR A 83 -0.21 -6.05 -0.72
N LEU A 84 0.36 -4.86 -0.73
CA LEU A 84 -0.28 -3.63 -0.29
C LEU A 84 -0.09 -2.58 -1.37
N SER A 85 -1.17 -1.93 -1.79
CA SER A 85 -1.07 -0.90 -2.82
C SER A 85 -0.30 0.31 -2.31
N PRO A 86 0.39 1.04 -3.19
CA PRO A 86 1.10 2.26 -2.80
C PRO A 86 0.19 3.33 -2.17
N ALA A 87 -1.06 3.40 -2.61
CA ALA A 87 -2.06 4.31 -2.03
C ALA A 87 -2.40 3.92 -0.59
N PHE A 88 -2.60 2.62 -0.33
CA PHE A 88 -2.80 2.06 1.01
C PHE A 88 -1.60 2.36 1.91
N LEU A 89 -0.38 2.02 1.45
CA LEU A 89 0.85 2.23 2.22
C LEU A 89 1.02 3.71 2.63
N ARG A 90 0.82 4.63 1.70
CA ARG A 90 0.85 6.07 2.01
C ARG A 90 -0.16 6.42 3.08
N LYS A 91 -1.41 5.96 2.92
CA LYS A 91 -2.48 6.29 3.85
C LYS A 91 -2.16 5.83 5.27
N VAL A 92 -1.76 4.57 5.47
CA VAL A 92 -1.44 4.06 6.81
C VAL A 92 -0.15 4.64 7.38
N VAL A 93 0.87 4.89 6.55
CA VAL A 93 2.15 5.45 7.01
C VAL A 93 2.00 6.89 7.48
N TYR A 94 1.15 7.69 6.82
CA TYR A 94 0.94 9.10 7.16
C TYR A 94 -0.22 9.32 8.16
N ALA A 95 -1.17 8.39 8.27
CA ALA A 95 -2.29 8.54 9.19
C ALA A 95 -1.84 8.51 10.65
N THR A 96 -1.06 7.51 11.03
CA THR A 96 -0.57 7.34 12.41
C THR A 96 0.80 6.68 12.46
N HIS A 97 1.50 6.82 13.60
CA HIS A 97 2.77 6.12 13.85
C HIS A 97 2.59 4.69 14.38
N GLN A 98 1.35 4.24 14.59
CA GLN A 98 1.06 2.92 15.16
C GLN A 98 1.31 1.77 14.19
N PHE A 99 1.33 2.02 12.87
CA PHE A 99 1.49 0.98 11.85
C PHE A 99 2.94 0.69 11.53
N SER A 100 3.32 -0.57 11.70
CA SER A 100 4.52 -1.20 11.16
C SER A 100 4.12 -2.09 9.98
N ILE A 101 5.01 -2.30 9.02
CA ILE A 101 4.67 -2.96 7.75
C ILE A 101 5.77 -3.93 7.34
N ILE A 102 5.38 -5.19 7.12
CA ILE A 102 6.19 -6.22 6.45
C ILE A 102 5.33 -6.94 5.40
N PHE A 103 5.99 -7.66 4.50
CA PHE A 103 5.31 -8.52 3.53
C PHE A 103 5.46 -10.00 3.89
N LYS A 104 4.52 -10.87 3.49
CA LYS A 104 4.53 -12.30 3.81
C LYS A 104 5.69 -13.08 3.19
N ASP A 105 6.31 -12.55 2.14
CA ASP A 105 7.52 -13.10 1.52
C ASP A 105 8.82 -12.77 2.29
N CYS A 106 8.72 -12.07 3.42
CA CYS A 106 9.86 -11.78 4.29
C CYS A 106 10.42 -13.07 4.94
N GLY A 107 11.71 -13.05 5.24
CA GLY A 107 12.33 -14.12 6.03
C GLY A 107 11.94 -14.07 7.51
N LEU A 108 12.05 -15.19 8.22
CA LEU A 108 11.80 -15.27 9.66
C LEU A 108 12.65 -14.28 10.48
N GLY A 109 13.84 -13.93 9.97
CA GLY A 109 14.72 -12.93 10.59
C GLY A 109 14.07 -11.55 10.62
N GLU A 110 13.51 -11.11 9.50
CA GLU A 110 12.82 -9.83 9.36
C GLU A 110 11.55 -9.78 10.22
N LEU A 111 10.74 -10.83 10.22
CA LEU A 111 9.56 -10.92 11.09
C LEU A 111 9.94 -10.80 12.56
N ARG A 112 11.02 -11.48 12.99
CA ARG A 112 11.53 -11.40 14.38
C ARG A 112 12.00 -9.99 14.72
N GLU A 113 12.73 -9.35 13.83
CA GLU A 113 13.19 -7.96 14.00
C GLU A 113 12.02 -6.99 14.11
N ALA A 114 11.01 -7.13 13.26
CA ALA A 114 9.80 -6.32 13.33
C ALA A 114 9.08 -6.50 14.68
N LEU A 115 8.83 -7.72 15.12
CA LEU A 115 8.19 -8.01 16.41
C LEU A 115 9.01 -7.49 17.60
N GLN A 116 10.34 -7.62 17.55
CA GLN A 116 11.24 -7.08 18.57
C GLN A 116 11.19 -5.55 18.60
N THR A 117 11.17 -4.89 17.45
CA THR A 117 11.03 -3.43 17.34
C THR A 117 9.74 -2.96 17.98
N LEU A 118 8.62 -3.63 17.70
CA LEU A 118 7.32 -3.30 18.31
C LEU A 118 7.31 -3.53 19.82
N SER A 119 7.98 -4.59 20.31
CA SER A 119 8.06 -4.85 21.77
C SER A 119 8.75 -3.73 22.55
N HIS A 120 9.55 -2.91 21.88
CA HIS A 120 10.18 -1.70 22.41
C HIS A 120 9.43 -0.40 22.03
N HIS A 121 8.17 -0.50 21.60
CA HIS A 121 7.36 0.62 21.13
C HIS A 121 7.95 1.36 19.92
N GLY A 122 8.83 0.69 19.16
CA GLY A 122 9.37 1.19 17.90
C GLY A 122 8.40 0.96 16.74
N ARG A 123 8.72 1.55 15.60
CA ARG A 123 8.01 1.36 14.33
C ARG A 123 8.93 0.68 13.34
N TYR A 124 8.43 -0.35 12.68
CA TYR A 124 9.17 -1.10 11.66
C TYR A 124 8.52 -0.94 10.28
N ILE A 125 9.25 -0.47 9.31
CA ILE A 125 8.82 -0.42 7.90
C ILE A 125 9.83 -1.19 7.09
N SER A 126 9.39 -2.29 6.47
CA SER A 126 10.28 -3.11 5.64
C SER A 126 10.90 -2.32 4.49
N GLN A 127 12.11 -2.72 4.08
CA GLN A 127 12.78 -2.06 2.96
C GLN A 127 11.90 -2.09 1.70
N ARG A 128 11.23 -3.19 1.42
CA ARG A 128 10.29 -3.31 0.29
C ARG A 128 9.14 -2.28 0.38
N ALA A 129 8.57 -2.06 1.58
CA ALA A 129 7.53 -1.05 1.75
C ALA A 129 8.08 0.37 1.52
N LEU A 130 9.30 0.65 1.98
CA LEU A 130 9.98 1.92 1.71
C LEU A 130 10.25 2.12 0.22
N GLU A 131 10.71 1.10 -0.50
CA GLU A 131 10.96 1.16 -1.95
C GLU A 131 9.66 1.48 -2.71
N VAL A 132 8.54 0.86 -2.34
CA VAL A 132 7.22 1.15 -2.94
C VAL A 132 6.80 2.59 -2.66
N LEU A 133 7.01 3.08 -1.44
CA LEU A 133 6.69 4.47 -1.06
C LEU A 133 7.57 5.49 -1.79
N VAL A 134 8.88 5.25 -1.85
CA VAL A 134 9.86 6.15 -2.50
C VAL A 134 9.71 6.14 -4.01
N GLY A 135 9.51 4.97 -4.62
CA GLY A 135 9.25 4.85 -6.06
C GLY A 135 8.05 5.70 -6.50
N GLN A 136 7.00 5.72 -5.69
CA GLN A 136 5.82 6.56 -5.93
C GLN A 136 6.06 8.07 -5.69
N LEU A 137 6.97 8.44 -4.81
CA LEU A 137 7.35 9.85 -4.64
C LEU A 137 8.02 10.37 -5.91
N GLN A 138 8.91 9.58 -6.52
CA GLN A 138 9.54 9.93 -7.80
C GLN A 138 8.52 9.98 -8.94
N GLU A 139 7.56 9.07 -8.99
CA GLU A 139 6.46 9.09 -9.97
C GLU A 139 5.50 10.27 -9.73
N SER A 140 5.23 10.64 -8.48
CA SER A 140 4.44 11.82 -8.11
C SER A 140 5.14 13.13 -8.53
N GLU A 141 6.45 13.21 -8.37
CA GLU A 141 7.23 14.35 -8.85
C GLU A 141 7.24 14.42 -10.38
N ALA A 142 7.41 13.29 -11.08
CA ALA A 142 7.30 13.23 -12.53
C ALA A 142 5.89 13.60 -13.01
N SER A 143 4.83 13.21 -12.28
CA SER A 143 3.46 13.63 -12.55
C SER A 143 3.24 15.13 -12.29
N ALA A 144 3.88 15.69 -11.28
CA ALA A 144 3.85 17.14 -11.02
C ALA A 144 4.57 17.96 -12.12
N LEU A 145 5.51 17.32 -12.85
CA LEU A 145 6.19 17.94 -13.99
C LEU A 145 5.34 17.96 -15.27
N LEU A 146 4.26 17.17 -15.33
CA LEU A 146 3.33 17.18 -16.46
C LEU A 146 2.34 18.35 -16.31
N THR A 147 2.20 19.12 -17.38
CA THR A 147 1.12 20.11 -17.47
C THR A 147 -0.25 19.43 -17.51
N ALA A 148 -1.35 20.17 -17.24
CA ALA A 148 -2.71 19.63 -17.34
C ALA A 148 -2.96 18.99 -18.73
N THR A 149 -2.55 19.67 -19.81
CA THR A 149 -2.65 19.18 -21.18
C THR A 149 -1.85 17.87 -21.41
N GLU A 150 -0.64 17.81 -20.89
CA GLU A 150 0.20 16.59 -21.00
C GLU A 150 -0.40 15.41 -20.23
N ARG A 151 -0.99 15.67 -19.06
CA ARG A 151 -1.69 14.65 -18.27
C ARG A 151 -2.90 14.07 -19.00
N GLU A 152 -3.73 14.93 -19.62
CA GLU A 152 -4.86 14.47 -20.43
C GLU A 152 -4.41 13.65 -21.66
N ILE A 153 -3.28 14.02 -22.28
CA ILE A 153 -2.71 13.24 -23.37
C ILE A 153 -2.16 11.89 -22.88
N VAL A 154 -1.55 11.83 -21.69
CA VAL A 154 -1.13 10.56 -21.06
C VAL A 154 -2.31 9.62 -20.85
N VAL A 155 -3.44 10.13 -20.33
CA VAL A 155 -4.68 9.35 -20.18
C VAL A 155 -5.18 8.84 -21.54
N ALA A 156 -5.22 9.69 -22.55
CA ALA A 156 -5.66 9.29 -23.88
C ALA A 156 -4.74 8.23 -24.53
N ILE A 157 -3.42 8.34 -24.34
CA ILE A 157 -2.46 7.29 -24.76
C ILE A 157 -2.74 5.99 -24.02
N ALA A 158 -2.99 6.06 -22.73
CA ALA A 158 -3.25 4.90 -21.89
C ALA A 158 -4.58 4.21 -22.26
N GLN A 159 -5.56 4.96 -22.74
CA GLN A 159 -6.81 4.44 -23.34
C GLN A 159 -6.63 3.86 -24.75
N GLY A 160 -5.42 3.77 -25.28
CA GLY A 160 -5.12 3.20 -26.58
C GLY A 160 -5.36 4.13 -27.76
N LYS A 161 -5.67 5.42 -27.54
CA LYS A 161 -5.94 6.37 -28.62
C LYS A 161 -4.69 6.69 -29.44
N THR A 162 -4.87 6.73 -30.75
CA THR A 162 -3.83 7.15 -31.69
C THR A 162 -3.58 8.65 -31.64
N THR A 163 -2.43 9.10 -32.13
CA THR A 163 -2.11 10.53 -32.20
C THR A 163 -3.13 11.34 -33.01
N LYS A 164 -3.74 10.72 -34.04
CA LYS A 164 -4.78 11.35 -34.88
C LYS A 164 -6.10 11.53 -34.12
N GLU A 165 -6.50 10.51 -33.36
CA GLU A 165 -7.71 10.56 -32.53
C GLU A 165 -7.58 11.61 -31.42
N ILE A 166 -6.44 11.64 -30.73
CA ILE A 166 -6.13 12.64 -29.71
C ILE A 166 -6.17 14.05 -30.31
N ALA A 167 -5.61 14.25 -31.50
CA ALA A 167 -5.63 15.52 -32.19
C ALA A 167 -7.06 15.96 -32.56
N ALA A 168 -7.88 15.05 -33.03
CA ALA A 168 -9.29 15.31 -33.38
C ALA A 168 -10.11 15.68 -32.14
N GLU A 169 -10.01 14.91 -31.05
CA GLU A 169 -10.74 15.17 -29.80
C GLU A 169 -10.36 16.51 -29.15
N ARG A 170 -9.10 16.92 -29.31
CA ARG A 170 -8.57 18.17 -28.73
C ARG A 170 -8.65 19.37 -29.67
N TYR A 171 -9.24 19.23 -30.82
CA TYR A 171 -9.30 20.26 -31.86
C TYR A 171 -7.91 20.88 -32.16
N SER A 172 -6.88 20.03 -32.17
CA SER A 172 -5.49 20.43 -32.37
C SER A 172 -4.85 19.73 -33.56
N SER A 173 -3.66 20.17 -34.00
CA SER A 173 -2.97 19.51 -35.09
C SER A 173 -2.29 18.22 -34.62
N VAL A 174 -2.16 17.23 -35.54
CA VAL A 174 -1.37 16.02 -35.29
C VAL A 174 0.06 16.35 -34.90
N HIS A 175 0.63 17.42 -35.48
CA HIS A 175 1.98 17.89 -35.17
C HIS A 175 2.07 18.38 -33.73
N THR A 176 1.08 19.13 -33.25
CA THR A 176 1.01 19.62 -31.85
C THR A 176 0.99 18.42 -30.86
N VAL A 177 0.13 17.44 -31.10
CA VAL A 177 0.05 16.24 -30.25
C VAL A 177 1.35 15.43 -30.30
N THR A 178 1.99 15.32 -31.47
CA THR A 178 3.29 14.65 -31.58
C THR A 178 4.35 15.34 -30.74
N THR A 179 4.35 16.68 -30.71
CA THR A 179 5.29 17.46 -29.88
C THR A 179 5.01 17.22 -28.39
N HIS A 180 3.75 17.24 -27.96
CA HIS A 180 3.38 16.89 -26.59
C HIS A 180 3.83 15.48 -26.22
N ARG A 181 3.61 14.48 -27.07
CA ARG A 181 4.06 13.08 -26.83
C ARG A 181 5.57 13.00 -26.64
N LYS A 182 6.37 13.68 -27.47
CA LYS A 182 7.83 13.74 -27.30
C LYS A 182 8.23 14.35 -25.96
N ASN A 183 7.58 15.44 -25.57
CA ASN A 183 7.84 16.09 -24.28
C ASN A 183 7.42 15.20 -23.10
N ILE A 184 6.27 14.54 -23.17
CA ILE A 184 5.80 13.57 -22.16
C ILE A 184 6.82 12.44 -22.02
N PHE A 185 7.23 11.81 -23.11
CA PHE A 185 8.18 10.70 -23.09
C PHE A 185 9.51 11.11 -22.46
N ARG A 186 10.01 12.30 -22.79
CA ARG A 186 11.23 12.86 -22.20
C ARG A 186 11.05 13.15 -20.70
N LYS A 187 9.92 13.75 -20.29
CA LYS A 187 9.64 14.10 -18.88
C LYS A 187 9.48 12.86 -18.01
N LEU A 188 8.85 11.80 -18.54
CA LEU A 188 8.63 10.55 -17.84
C LEU A 188 9.82 9.59 -17.93
N GLY A 189 10.82 9.88 -18.77
CA GLY A 189 11.97 8.98 -18.99
C GLY A 189 11.58 7.66 -19.66
N VAL A 190 10.48 7.64 -20.46
CA VAL A 190 9.94 6.45 -21.14
C VAL A 190 10.18 6.51 -22.65
N ASN A 191 10.24 5.34 -23.28
CA ASN A 191 10.53 5.24 -24.72
C ASN A 191 9.35 4.68 -25.53
N THR A 192 8.37 4.06 -24.87
CA THR A 192 7.24 3.37 -25.53
C THR A 192 5.89 3.82 -24.95
N ALA A 193 4.82 3.68 -25.77
CA ALA A 193 3.46 3.92 -25.31
C ALA A 193 3.06 2.94 -24.20
N HIS A 194 3.57 1.71 -24.23
CA HIS A 194 3.32 0.71 -23.20
C HIS A 194 3.88 1.14 -21.82
N GLU A 195 5.04 1.79 -21.80
CA GLU A 195 5.60 2.36 -20.58
C GLU A 195 4.77 3.54 -20.05
N VAL A 196 4.18 4.34 -20.98
CA VAL A 196 3.23 5.40 -20.59
C VAL A 196 1.98 4.81 -19.95
N VAL A 197 1.45 3.69 -20.48
CA VAL A 197 0.32 2.96 -19.87
C VAL A 197 0.66 2.49 -18.46
N LYS A 198 1.81 1.83 -18.28
CA LYS A 198 2.28 1.41 -16.95
C LYS A 198 2.40 2.60 -15.99
N TYR A 199 2.94 3.71 -16.47
CA TYR A 199 3.03 4.94 -15.68
C TYR A 199 1.64 5.45 -15.29
N ALA A 200 0.68 5.54 -16.24
CA ALA A 200 -0.67 6.06 -15.98
C ALA A 200 -1.43 5.22 -14.94
N LEU A 201 -1.28 3.88 -14.99
CA LEU A 201 -1.82 2.97 -13.98
C LEU A 201 -1.21 3.20 -12.58
N ARG A 202 0.13 3.27 -12.50
CA ARG A 202 0.83 3.49 -11.24
C ARG A 202 0.55 4.86 -10.63
N ALA A 203 0.47 5.89 -11.48
CA ALA A 203 0.17 7.26 -11.07
C ALA A 203 -1.32 7.49 -10.74
N GLY A 204 -2.17 6.45 -10.87
CA GLY A 204 -3.60 6.55 -10.62
C GLY A 204 -4.32 7.49 -11.57
N LEU A 205 -3.79 7.67 -12.79
CA LEU A 205 -4.41 8.50 -13.82
C LEU A 205 -5.50 7.75 -14.59
N ILE A 206 -5.48 6.41 -14.54
CA ILE A 206 -6.49 5.50 -15.08
C ILE A 206 -6.69 4.33 -14.13
N ASP A 207 -7.89 3.76 -14.09
CA ASP A 207 -8.21 2.56 -13.31
C ASP A 207 -7.99 1.28 -14.12
N GLN A 208 -7.66 0.18 -13.42
CA GLN A 208 -7.49 -1.14 -14.06
C GLN A 208 -8.77 -1.65 -14.72
N THR A 209 -9.94 -1.16 -14.32
CA THR A 209 -11.25 -1.54 -14.87
C THR A 209 -11.52 -0.93 -16.26
N GLU A 210 -10.78 0.08 -16.67
CA GLU A 210 -10.89 0.69 -18.02
C GLU A 210 -10.07 -0.06 -19.09
N PHE A 211 -9.31 -1.10 -18.71
CA PHE A 211 -8.56 -1.98 -19.58
C PHE A 211 -9.34 -3.27 -19.87
N CYS A 212 -10.44 -3.20 -20.60
CA CYS A 212 -10.98 -4.35 -21.32
C CYS A 212 -10.56 -4.24 -22.79
N ILE A 213 -9.53 -4.98 -23.18
CA ILE A 213 -9.33 -5.44 -24.56
C ILE A 213 -9.70 -6.90 -24.64
#